data_c75c683cfe6364f7c15afcf09f9e275c
#
_entry.id   c75c683cfe6364f7c15afcf09f9e275c
#
_cell.length_a   1.000
_cell.length_b   1.000
_cell.length_c   1.000
_cell.angle_alpha   90.00
_cell.angle_beta   90.00
_cell.angle_gamma   90.00
#
_symmetry.space_group_name_H-M   'P 1'
#
loop_
_entity.id
_entity.type
_entity.pdbx_description
1 polymer ?
#
loop_
_entity_poly.entity_id
_entity_poly.type
_entity_poly.pdbx_seq_one_letter_code
_entity_poly.pdbx_strand_id
1 'polypeptide(L)'
;MDGQLRDKVASGVAWSMAEKVGTMLLQLAVSLTILRLLNPAIMGVIAIPTAFLAVAIVIADSGFSQALIRKGTPTADDYKSVFAFNVGVALVLYGVLVALAGSIARFYDMPEITRIAPVFFLQLPLSAACAIQNTIFVRTFRFALLSKVTFASWFIAGMVAIGLALAGFGIWCIVVQRVLQASVRALLLWWLSDWRPCGKCSRRPLREMAPYSFSLLATDFISTLYNKVPQIFLGKLYPQETLGSYEQAVKLKDQPATSAMQAVQNVTFPALAKIKDDAPKLAESYRQIVMVVAYAMFPVMLGLSAIAEDMFAVFLGGEWMATVPYFEAVCLAGLFYPLGLVAYNVLKVKSGGALIVKLEVAKKVMMSVVFAVTIPVSVHS
;
A
#
# COMPACT_ATOMS: atom_id res chain seq x y z
N MET A 1 -21.02 5.99 28.44
CA MET A 1 -20.37 4.84 27.79
C MET A 1 -19.92 3.94 28.90
N ASP A 2 -20.50 2.73 28.97
CA ASP A 2 -20.21 1.75 30.03
C ASP A 2 -18.73 1.41 30.08
N GLY A 3 -18.15 1.35 31.30
CA GLY A 3 -16.75 1.06 31.53
C GLY A 3 -16.27 -0.21 30.80
N GLN A 4 -17.11 -1.22 30.73
CA GLN A 4 -16.85 -2.47 30.01
C GLN A 4 -16.66 -2.30 28.49
N LEU A 5 -17.37 -1.34 27.86
CA LEU A 5 -17.22 -1.03 26.44
C LEU A 5 -15.88 -0.33 26.19
N ARG A 6 -15.50 0.57 27.09
CA ARG A 6 -14.21 1.29 27.02
C ARG A 6 -13.03 0.33 27.17
N ASP A 7 -13.10 -0.61 28.09
CA ASP A 7 -12.04 -1.58 28.34
C ASP A 7 -11.93 -2.59 27.20
N LYS A 8 -13.03 -3.05 26.62
CA LYS A 8 -13.05 -3.90 25.42
C LYS A 8 -12.48 -3.18 24.21
N VAL A 9 -12.80 -1.91 24.02
CA VAL A 9 -12.25 -1.09 22.92
C VAL A 9 -10.75 -0.83 23.13
N ALA A 10 -10.34 -0.47 24.35
CA ALA A 10 -8.94 -0.21 24.69
C ALA A 10 -8.09 -1.48 24.52
N SER A 11 -8.57 -2.63 25.03
CA SER A 11 -7.90 -3.93 24.85
C SER A 11 -7.84 -4.35 23.37
N GLY A 12 -8.92 -4.14 22.62
CA GLY A 12 -8.96 -4.42 21.17
C GLY A 12 -7.98 -3.57 20.37
N VAL A 13 -7.86 -2.28 20.73
CA VAL A 13 -6.89 -1.36 20.08
C VAL A 13 -5.45 -1.75 20.44
N ALA A 14 -5.15 -2.03 21.72
CA ALA A 14 -3.83 -2.45 22.15
C ALA A 14 -3.39 -3.76 21.47
N TRP A 15 -4.29 -4.75 21.39
CA TRP A 15 -4.04 -6.00 20.68
C TRP A 15 -3.81 -5.77 19.18
N SER A 16 -4.62 -4.94 18.54
CA SER A 16 -4.47 -4.60 17.12
C SER A 16 -3.17 -3.85 16.83
N MET A 17 -2.70 -3.01 17.77
CA MET A 17 -1.39 -2.35 17.66
C MET A 17 -0.23 -3.34 17.81
N ALA A 18 -0.25 -4.17 18.82
CA ALA A 18 0.78 -5.18 19.06
C ALA A 18 0.94 -6.12 17.86
N GLU A 19 -0.18 -6.48 17.27
CA GLU A 19 -0.22 -7.35 16.10
C GLU A 19 0.25 -6.67 14.82
N LYS A 20 -0.09 -5.40 14.60
CA LYS A 20 0.47 -4.61 13.49
C LYS A 20 2.00 -4.52 13.58
N VAL A 21 2.52 -4.28 14.78
CA VAL A 21 3.97 -4.24 15.02
C VAL A 21 4.58 -5.63 14.78
N GLY A 22 3.95 -6.69 15.28
CA GLY A 22 4.39 -8.07 15.05
C GLY A 22 4.39 -8.44 13.56
N THR A 23 3.35 -8.08 12.82
CA THR A 23 3.27 -8.30 11.37
C THR A 23 4.35 -7.49 10.62
N MET A 24 4.59 -6.25 11.03
CA MET A 24 5.63 -5.41 10.45
C MET A 24 7.03 -6.00 10.68
N LEU A 25 7.33 -6.43 11.90
CA LEU A 25 8.61 -7.08 12.23
C LEU A 25 8.79 -8.38 11.45
N LEU A 26 7.74 -9.19 11.34
CA LEU A 26 7.75 -10.40 10.52
C LEU A 26 8.03 -10.09 9.05
N GLN A 27 7.36 -9.08 8.48
CA GLN A 27 7.56 -8.66 7.10
C GLN A 27 8.98 -8.14 6.88
N LEU A 28 9.52 -7.38 7.83
CA LEU A 28 10.90 -6.92 7.80
C LEU A 28 11.88 -8.09 7.82
N ALA A 29 11.74 -9.01 8.78
CA ALA A 29 12.61 -10.17 8.89
C ALA A 29 12.60 -11.03 7.62
N VAL A 30 11.41 -11.37 7.11
CA VAL A 30 11.26 -12.12 5.87
C VAL A 30 11.84 -11.35 4.68
N SER A 31 11.57 -10.04 4.58
CA SER A 31 12.07 -9.20 3.49
C SER A 31 13.60 -9.11 3.51
N LEU A 32 14.20 -8.84 4.66
CA LEU A 32 15.66 -8.75 4.79
C LEU A 32 16.34 -10.09 4.47
N THR A 33 15.77 -11.22 4.94
CA THR A 33 16.30 -12.55 4.62
C THR A 33 16.27 -12.85 3.12
N ILE A 34 15.15 -12.53 2.47
CA ILE A 34 15.01 -12.73 1.02
C ILE A 34 15.95 -11.79 0.24
N LEU A 35 16.03 -10.51 0.64
CA LEU A 35 16.90 -9.53 0.00
C LEU A 35 18.38 -9.91 0.11
N ARG A 36 18.82 -10.50 1.22
CA ARG A 36 20.18 -10.98 1.41
C ARG A 36 20.55 -12.12 0.44
N LEU A 37 19.55 -12.89 -0.02
CA LEU A 37 19.72 -14.02 -0.93
C LEU A 37 19.50 -13.65 -2.39
N LEU A 38 18.99 -12.45 -2.67
CA LEU A 38 18.64 -11.97 -4.00
C LEU A 38 19.36 -10.67 -4.32
N ASN A 39 19.65 -10.46 -5.59
CA ASN A 39 20.26 -9.22 -6.08
C ASN A 39 19.22 -8.12 -6.39
N PRO A 40 19.65 -6.84 -6.49
CA PRO A 40 18.77 -5.72 -6.83
C PRO A 40 18.05 -5.85 -8.17
N ALA A 41 18.67 -6.49 -9.19
CA ALA A 41 18.06 -6.65 -10.50
C ALA A 41 16.74 -7.42 -10.45
N ILE A 42 16.67 -8.50 -9.66
CA ILE A 42 15.44 -9.29 -9.45
C ILE A 42 14.33 -8.42 -8.88
N MET A 43 14.66 -7.51 -7.95
CA MET A 43 13.69 -6.58 -7.38
C MET A 43 13.21 -5.56 -8.41
N GLY A 44 14.08 -5.11 -9.30
CA GLY A 44 13.73 -4.26 -10.43
C GLY A 44 12.73 -4.93 -11.38
N VAL A 45 12.94 -6.19 -11.73
CA VAL A 45 11.99 -6.95 -12.57
C VAL A 45 10.62 -7.08 -11.91
N ILE A 46 10.55 -7.33 -10.59
CA ILE A 46 9.29 -7.46 -9.84
C ILE A 46 8.60 -6.09 -9.67
N ALA A 47 9.34 -5.01 -9.66
CA ALA A 47 8.80 -3.67 -9.48
C ALA A 47 7.75 -3.34 -10.55
N ILE A 48 8.04 -3.61 -11.82
CA ILE A 48 7.15 -3.27 -12.93
C ILE A 48 5.79 -3.99 -12.85
N PRO A 49 5.70 -5.34 -12.76
CA PRO A 49 4.41 -6.01 -12.55
C PRO A 49 3.67 -5.54 -11.30
N THR A 50 4.40 -5.18 -10.23
CA THR A 50 3.80 -4.65 -8.99
C THR A 50 3.11 -3.30 -9.22
N ALA A 51 3.69 -2.42 -10.07
CA ALA A 51 3.05 -1.14 -10.42
C ALA A 51 1.73 -1.35 -11.17
N PHE A 52 1.73 -2.21 -12.18
CA PHE A 52 0.52 -2.54 -12.93
C PHE A 52 -0.54 -3.22 -12.06
N LEU A 53 -0.12 -4.16 -11.21
CA LEU A 53 -1.01 -4.83 -10.26
C LEU A 53 -1.66 -3.84 -9.28
N ALA A 54 -0.91 -2.88 -8.75
CA ALA A 54 -1.43 -1.87 -7.82
C ALA A 54 -2.57 -1.06 -8.46
N VAL A 55 -2.40 -0.62 -9.70
CA VAL A 55 -3.43 0.10 -10.46
C VAL A 55 -4.64 -0.80 -10.73
N ALA A 56 -4.40 -2.06 -11.12
CA ALA A 56 -5.46 -3.01 -11.39
C ALA A 56 -6.30 -3.36 -10.14
N ILE A 57 -5.67 -3.47 -8.96
CA ILE A 57 -6.37 -3.71 -7.69
C ILE A 57 -7.34 -2.56 -7.39
N VAL A 58 -6.91 -1.32 -7.56
CA VAL A 58 -7.78 -0.14 -7.35
C VAL A 58 -8.99 -0.17 -8.28
N ILE A 59 -8.78 -0.49 -9.55
CA ILE A 59 -9.86 -0.61 -10.53
C ILE A 59 -10.81 -1.77 -10.17
N ALA A 60 -10.27 -2.92 -9.74
CA ALA A 60 -11.06 -4.09 -9.41
C ALA A 60 -11.94 -3.90 -8.16
N ASP A 61 -11.43 -3.19 -7.13
CA ASP A 61 -12.23 -2.83 -5.95
C ASP A 61 -13.29 -1.76 -6.28
N SER A 62 -12.98 -0.88 -7.25
CA SER A 62 -13.89 0.17 -7.77
C SER A 62 -14.57 1.02 -6.69
N GLY A 63 -14.07 1.02 -5.45
CA GLY A 63 -14.63 1.74 -4.31
C GLY A 63 -15.92 1.15 -3.73
N PHE A 64 -16.44 0.04 -4.29
CA PHE A 64 -17.68 -0.58 -3.81
C PHE A 64 -17.55 -1.20 -2.42
N SER A 65 -16.38 -1.69 -2.03
CA SER A 65 -16.13 -2.16 -0.67
C SER A 65 -16.37 -1.06 0.37
N GLN A 66 -15.91 0.16 0.09
CA GLN A 66 -16.13 1.33 0.95
C GLN A 66 -17.59 1.80 0.94
N ALA A 67 -18.26 1.73 -0.23
CA ALA A 67 -19.67 2.05 -0.33
C ALA A 67 -20.54 1.09 0.49
N LEU A 68 -20.22 -0.20 0.51
CA LEU A 68 -20.86 -1.18 1.40
C LEU A 68 -20.65 -0.89 2.88
N ILE A 69 -19.44 -0.45 3.27
CA ILE A 69 -19.15 -0.06 4.66
C ILE A 69 -20.01 1.15 5.05
N ARG A 70 -20.18 2.12 4.15
CA ARG A 70 -20.98 3.32 4.39
C ARG A 70 -22.49 3.04 4.43
N LYS A 71 -22.99 2.04 3.65
CA LYS A 71 -24.42 1.68 3.61
C LYS A 71 -24.85 1.15 4.98
N GLY A 72 -25.83 1.78 5.62
CA GLY A 72 -26.30 1.45 6.97
C GLY A 72 -26.67 -0.03 7.12
N THR A 73 -27.57 -0.53 6.25
CA THR A 73 -28.08 -1.91 6.25
C THR A 73 -27.93 -2.54 4.88
N PRO A 74 -26.75 -3.06 4.51
CA PRO A 74 -26.59 -3.78 3.24
C PRO A 74 -27.30 -5.12 3.28
N THR A 75 -27.96 -5.44 2.18
CA THR A 75 -28.68 -6.70 1.97
C THR A 75 -27.77 -7.79 1.40
N ALA A 76 -28.23 -9.05 1.42
CA ALA A 76 -27.51 -10.16 0.77
C ALA A 76 -27.29 -9.92 -0.73
N ASP A 77 -28.26 -9.27 -1.39
CA ASP A 77 -28.18 -8.91 -2.81
C ASP A 77 -27.11 -7.84 -3.08
N ASP A 78 -26.92 -6.87 -2.14
CA ASP A 78 -25.86 -5.87 -2.23
C ASP A 78 -24.48 -6.54 -2.21
N TYR A 79 -24.24 -7.40 -1.24
CA TYR A 79 -22.97 -8.12 -1.12
C TYR A 79 -22.69 -9.00 -2.32
N LYS A 80 -23.71 -9.76 -2.81
CA LYS A 80 -23.53 -10.63 -3.97
C LYS A 80 -23.27 -9.84 -5.25
N SER A 81 -24.00 -8.75 -5.46
CA SER A 81 -23.83 -7.92 -6.66
C SER A 81 -22.45 -7.27 -6.72
N VAL A 82 -21.94 -6.74 -5.58
CA VAL A 82 -20.59 -6.18 -5.49
C VAL A 82 -19.53 -7.27 -5.63
N PHE A 83 -19.72 -8.43 -5.01
CA PHE A 83 -18.82 -9.57 -5.17
C PHE A 83 -18.67 -9.98 -6.63
N ALA A 84 -19.80 -10.21 -7.31
CA ALA A 84 -19.81 -10.63 -8.71
C ALA A 84 -19.17 -9.56 -9.63
N PHE A 85 -19.42 -8.28 -9.35
CA PHE A 85 -18.83 -7.18 -10.09
C PHE A 85 -17.30 -7.12 -9.89
N ASN A 86 -16.82 -7.10 -8.63
CA ASN A 86 -15.39 -7.01 -8.33
C ASN A 86 -14.61 -8.21 -8.87
N VAL A 87 -15.14 -9.43 -8.71
CA VAL A 87 -14.51 -10.64 -9.26
C VAL A 87 -14.53 -10.62 -10.79
N GLY A 88 -15.64 -10.22 -11.41
CA GLY A 88 -15.74 -10.10 -12.87
C GLY A 88 -14.72 -9.09 -13.43
N VAL A 89 -14.64 -7.91 -12.85
CA VAL A 89 -13.64 -6.89 -13.24
C VAL A 89 -12.21 -7.41 -13.02
N ALA A 90 -11.96 -8.06 -11.89
CA ALA A 90 -10.63 -8.61 -11.58
C ALA A 90 -10.20 -9.70 -12.57
N LEU A 91 -11.12 -10.58 -12.99
CA LEU A 91 -10.84 -11.61 -13.99
C LEU A 91 -10.56 -11.01 -15.37
N VAL A 92 -11.33 -10.00 -15.78
CA VAL A 92 -11.09 -9.28 -17.05
C VAL A 92 -9.73 -8.59 -17.02
N LEU A 93 -9.43 -7.86 -15.95
CA LEU A 93 -8.13 -7.19 -15.80
C LEU A 93 -6.97 -8.17 -15.71
N TYR A 94 -7.15 -9.30 -15.04
CA TYR A 94 -6.17 -10.39 -15.03
C TYR A 94 -5.89 -10.88 -16.47
N GLY A 95 -6.93 -11.19 -17.24
CA GLY A 95 -6.78 -11.60 -18.63
C GLY A 95 -6.07 -10.56 -19.50
N VAL A 96 -6.43 -9.27 -19.33
CA VAL A 96 -5.79 -8.15 -20.02
C VAL A 96 -4.30 -8.04 -19.64
N LEU A 97 -3.96 -8.09 -18.35
CA LEU A 97 -2.57 -7.98 -17.89
C LEU A 97 -1.72 -9.15 -18.35
N VAL A 98 -2.26 -10.37 -18.35
CA VAL A 98 -1.57 -11.55 -18.86
C VAL A 98 -1.35 -11.45 -20.38
N ALA A 99 -2.36 -11.00 -21.12
CA ALA A 99 -2.25 -10.78 -22.56
C ALA A 99 -1.22 -9.69 -22.92
N LEU A 100 -1.15 -8.63 -22.11
CA LEU A 100 -0.21 -7.53 -22.28
C LEU A 100 1.19 -7.84 -21.73
N ALA A 101 1.38 -8.92 -20.97
CA ALA A 101 2.66 -9.24 -20.32
C ALA A 101 3.85 -9.30 -21.29
N GLY A 102 3.66 -9.88 -22.49
CA GLY A 102 4.68 -9.89 -23.52
C GLY A 102 5.02 -8.51 -24.10
N SER A 103 4.03 -7.63 -24.21
CA SER A 103 4.24 -6.24 -24.66
C SER A 103 4.94 -5.41 -23.58
N ILE A 104 4.56 -5.60 -22.31
CA ILE A 104 5.21 -4.97 -21.15
C ILE A 104 6.67 -5.45 -21.08
N ALA A 105 6.93 -6.74 -21.18
CA ALA A 105 8.27 -7.32 -21.15
C ALA A 105 9.17 -6.73 -22.25
N ARG A 106 8.65 -6.59 -23.46
CA ARG A 106 9.39 -5.98 -24.60
C ARG A 106 9.62 -4.48 -24.38
N PHE A 107 8.63 -3.77 -23.85
CA PHE A 107 8.76 -2.33 -23.61
C PHE A 107 9.82 -2.00 -22.56
N TYR A 108 9.96 -2.82 -21.53
CA TYR A 108 10.91 -2.62 -20.43
C TYR A 108 12.23 -3.40 -20.62
N ASP A 109 12.38 -4.15 -21.71
CA ASP A 109 13.52 -5.04 -21.96
C ASP A 109 13.77 -6.06 -20.82
N MET A 110 12.65 -6.61 -20.29
CA MET A 110 12.63 -7.56 -19.15
C MET A 110 11.86 -8.84 -19.52
N PRO A 111 12.47 -9.79 -20.23
CA PRO A 111 11.78 -10.99 -20.75
C PRO A 111 11.20 -11.88 -19.63
N GLU A 112 11.77 -11.83 -18.42
CA GLU A 112 11.30 -12.58 -17.25
C GLU A 112 9.83 -12.25 -16.90
N ILE A 113 9.39 -11.01 -17.17
CA ILE A 113 8.02 -10.58 -16.90
C ILE A 113 7.01 -11.49 -17.60
N THR A 114 7.28 -11.92 -18.84
CA THR A 114 6.37 -12.79 -19.59
C THR A 114 6.14 -14.13 -18.87
N ARG A 115 7.19 -14.67 -18.24
CA ARG A 115 7.12 -15.96 -17.55
C ARG A 115 6.43 -15.87 -16.19
N ILE A 116 6.66 -14.78 -15.46
CA ILE A 116 6.12 -14.62 -14.10
C ILE A 116 4.71 -14.02 -14.08
N ALA A 117 4.34 -13.21 -15.06
CA ALA A 117 3.11 -12.44 -15.09
C ALA A 117 1.83 -13.29 -14.88
N PRO A 118 1.65 -14.44 -15.56
CA PRO A 118 0.44 -15.24 -15.37
C PRO A 118 0.24 -15.68 -13.92
N VAL A 119 1.32 -16.05 -13.24
CA VAL A 119 1.27 -16.47 -11.84
C VAL A 119 1.17 -15.23 -10.93
N PHE A 120 2.00 -14.21 -11.17
CA PHE A 120 2.05 -13.02 -10.33
C PHE A 120 0.71 -12.27 -10.28
N PHE A 121 0.02 -12.12 -11.40
CA PHE A 121 -1.25 -11.41 -11.47
C PHE A 121 -2.45 -12.20 -10.90
N LEU A 122 -2.30 -13.50 -10.56
CA LEU A 122 -3.33 -14.25 -9.81
C LEU A 122 -3.71 -13.60 -8.48
N GLN A 123 -2.83 -12.77 -7.92
CA GLN A 123 -3.16 -11.96 -6.73
C GLN A 123 -4.43 -11.12 -6.93
N LEU A 124 -4.70 -10.66 -8.16
CA LEU A 124 -5.84 -9.78 -8.45
C LEU A 124 -7.20 -10.49 -8.24
N PRO A 125 -7.51 -11.62 -8.91
CA PRO A 125 -8.76 -12.33 -8.65
C PRO A 125 -8.84 -12.90 -7.23
N LEU A 126 -7.73 -13.31 -6.62
CA LEU A 126 -7.70 -13.77 -5.24
C LEU A 126 -8.07 -12.65 -4.25
N SER A 127 -7.54 -11.44 -4.47
CA SER A 127 -7.88 -10.27 -3.65
C SER A 127 -9.35 -9.88 -3.80
N ALA A 128 -9.87 -9.87 -5.03
CA ALA A 128 -11.28 -9.59 -5.29
C ALA A 128 -12.22 -10.63 -4.66
N ALA A 129 -11.82 -11.90 -4.69
CA ALA A 129 -12.59 -13.00 -4.10
C ALA A 129 -12.76 -12.90 -2.58
N CYS A 130 -11.86 -12.21 -1.88
CA CYS A 130 -11.96 -12.02 -0.42
C CYS A 130 -12.34 -10.59 0.01
N ALA A 131 -12.63 -9.69 -0.94
CA ALA A 131 -12.96 -8.31 -0.64
C ALA A 131 -14.24 -8.16 0.21
N ILE A 132 -15.27 -8.97 -0.06
CA ILE A 132 -16.54 -8.94 0.68
C ILE A 132 -16.37 -9.44 2.10
N GLN A 133 -15.64 -10.54 2.31
CA GLN A 133 -15.36 -11.08 3.65
C GLN A 133 -14.59 -10.05 4.48
N ASN A 134 -13.60 -9.42 3.89
CA ASN A 134 -12.86 -8.33 4.52
C ASN A 134 -13.79 -7.17 4.92
N THR A 135 -14.68 -6.75 4.02
CA THR A 135 -15.68 -5.69 4.26
C THR A 135 -16.62 -6.05 5.42
N ILE A 136 -17.10 -7.30 5.49
CA ILE A 136 -17.96 -7.77 6.57
C ILE A 136 -17.22 -7.73 7.92
N PHE A 137 -15.98 -8.22 7.98
CA PHE A 137 -15.19 -8.19 9.23
C PHE A 137 -14.88 -6.77 9.69
N VAL A 138 -14.62 -5.83 8.76
CA VAL A 138 -14.45 -4.40 9.08
C VAL A 138 -15.75 -3.82 9.66
N ARG A 139 -16.90 -4.11 9.03
CA ARG A 139 -18.22 -3.64 9.51
C ARG A 139 -18.62 -4.21 10.87
N THR A 140 -18.22 -5.45 11.15
CA THR A 140 -18.51 -6.12 12.43
C THR A 140 -17.43 -5.86 13.49
N PHE A 141 -16.49 -4.96 13.23
CA PHE A 141 -15.38 -4.60 14.12
C PHE A 141 -14.52 -5.80 14.54
N ARG A 142 -14.46 -6.87 13.74
CA ARG A 142 -13.62 -8.05 14.00
C ARG A 142 -12.18 -7.84 13.54
N PHE A 143 -11.57 -6.72 13.94
CA PHE A 143 -10.22 -6.34 13.52
C PHE A 143 -9.16 -7.33 13.99
N ALA A 144 -9.28 -7.85 15.21
CA ALA A 144 -8.36 -8.86 15.75
C ALA A 144 -8.31 -10.13 14.89
N LEU A 145 -9.45 -10.54 14.30
CA LEU A 145 -9.49 -11.67 13.39
C LEU A 145 -8.78 -11.38 12.07
N LEU A 146 -9.06 -10.20 11.47
CA LEU A 146 -8.40 -9.76 10.24
C LEU A 146 -6.89 -9.73 10.38
N SER A 147 -6.43 -9.26 11.52
CA SER A 147 -5.03 -9.15 11.80
C SER A 147 -4.37 -10.54 11.97
N LYS A 148 -5.01 -11.46 12.71
CA LYS A 148 -4.54 -12.86 12.81
C LYS A 148 -4.44 -13.53 11.45
N VAL A 149 -5.43 -13.35 10.59
CA VAL A 149 -5.44 -13.84 9.20
C VAL A 149 -4.28 -13.24 8.40
N THR A 150 -4.07 -11.95 8.54
CA THR A 150 -2.96 -11.25 7.86
C THR A 150 -1.62 -11.77 8.33
N PHE A 151 -1.42 -11.87 9.64
CA PHE A 151 -0.18 -12.40 10.22
C PHE A 151 0.10 -13.84 9.77
N ALA A 152 -0.89 -14.73 9.88
CA ALA A 152 -0.76 -16.13 9.47
C ALA A 152 -0.43 -16.25 7.97
N SER A 153 -1.08 -15.44 7.13
CA SER A 153 -0.83 -15.43 5.69
C SER A 153 0.60 -14.98 5.35
N TRP A 154 1.11 -13.95 6.04
CA TRP A 154 2.48 -13.49 5.87
C TRP A 154 3.50 -14.47 6.42
N PHE A 155 3.22 -15.09 7.55
CA PHE A 155 4.09 -16.07 8.17
C PHE A 155 4.27 -17.31 7.27
N ILE A 156 3.16 -17.91 6.82
CA ILE A 156 3.19 -19.09 5.94
C ILE A 156 3.89 -18.76 4.62
N ALA A 157 3.50 -17.66 3.97
CA ALA A 157 4.08 -17.26 2.70
C ALA A 157 5.57 -16.87 2.84
N GLY A 158 5.94 -16.24 3.95
CA GLY A 158 7.31 -15.87 4.25
C GLY A 158 8.22 -17.09 4.46
N MET A 159 7.78 -18.08 5.23
CA MET A 159 8.54 -19.30 5.46
C MET A 159 8.78 -20.07 4.16
N VAL A 160 7.74 -20.23 3.33
CA VAL A 160 7.88 -20.86 2.01
C VAL A 160 8.83 -20.08 1.10
N ALA A 161 8.71 -18.74 1.10
CA ALA A 161 9.58 -17.90 0.28
C ALA A 161 11.06 -17.99 0.68
N ILE A 162 11.35 -18.02 1.99
CA ILE A 162 12.72 -18.21 2.50
C ILE A 162 13.25 -19.59 2.06
N GLY A 163 12.43 -20.65 2.20
CA GLY A 163 12.81 -21.99 1.72
C GLY A 163 13.14 -22.02 0.22
N LEU A 164 12.32 -21.37 -0.61
CA LEU A 164 12.58 -21.27 -2.04
C LEU A 164 13.81 -20.41 -2.37
N ALA A 165 14.04 -19.33 -1.61
CA ALA A 165 15.22 -18.49 -1.80
C ALA A 165 16.50 -19.25 -1.47
N LEU A 166 16.53 -20.02 -0.38
CA LEU A 166 17.64 -20.90 -0.01
C LEU A 166 17.86 -22.04 -1.03
N ALA A 167 16.78 -22.51 -1.67
CA ALA A 167 16.86 -23.50 -2.73
C ALA A 167 17.28 -22.90 -4.09
N GLY A 168 17.54 -21.59 -4.20
CA GLY A 168 18.05 -20.95 -5.40
C GLY A 168 17.00 -20.66 -6.50
N PHE A 169 15.70 -20.60 -6.15
CA PHE A 169 14.64 -20.32 -7.13
C PHE A 169 14.57 -18.86 -7.61
N GLY A 170 15.47 -17.97 -7.15
CA GLY A 170 15.59 -16.59 -7.62
C GLY A 170 14.28 -15.82 -7.55
N ILE A 171 13.84 -15.22 -8.67
CA ILE A 171 12.64 -14.41 -8.76
C ILE A 171 11.35 -15.13 -8.32
N TRP A 172 11.30 -16.45 -8.48
CA TRP A 172 10.12 -17.24 -8.15
C TRP A 172 9.80 -17.27 -6.66
N CYS A 173 10.80 -17.08 -5.78
CA CYS A 173 10.53 -17.03 -4.34
C CYS A 173 9.60 -15.86 -4.00
N ILE A 174 9.75 -14.70 -4.67
CA ILE A 174 8.89 -13.53 -4.45
C ILE A 174 7.52 -13.71 -5.11
N VAL A 175 7.50 -14.26 -6.33
CA VAL A 175 6.24 -14.53 -7.04
C VAL A 175 5.36 -15.48 -6.21
N VAL A 176 5.94 -16.59 -5.77
CA VAL A 176 5.23 -17.57 -4.92
C VAL A 176 4.83 -16.97 -3.59
N GLN A 177 5.71 -16.19 -2.94
CA GLN A 177 5.39 -15.50 -1.69
C GLN A 177 4.11 -14.66 -1.82
N ARG A 178 4.05 -13.82 -2.86
CA ARG A 178 2.93 -12.91 -3.07
C ARG A 178 1.62 -13.65 -3.37
N VAL A 179 1.66 -14.63 -4.24
CA VAL A 179 0.48 -15.42 -4.59
C VAL A 179 0.03 -16.30 -3.42
N LEU A 180 0.96 -16.94 -2.74
CA LEU A 180 0.65 -17.77 -1.57
C LEU A 180 0.05 -16.94 -0.44
N GLN A 181 0.59 -15.74 -0.18
CA GLN A 181 0.05 -14.81 0.81
C GLN A 181 -1.40 -14.44 0.47
N ALA A 182 -1.70 -14.11 -0.79
CA ALA A 182 -3.05 -13.78 -1.24
C ALA A 182 -3.97 -15.02 -1.15
N SER A 183 -3.49 -16.20 -1.52
CA SER A 183 -4.23 -17.47 -1.48
C SER A 183 -4.59 -17.87 -0.05
N VAL A 184 -3.59 -17.89 0.85
CA VAL A 184 -3.80 -18.25 2.25
C VAL A 184 -4.75 -17.26 2.92
N ARG A 185 -4.59 -15.95 2.64
CA ARG A 185 -5.50 -14.94 3.15
C ARG A 185 -6.92 -15.15 2.65
N ALA A 186 -7.10 -15.41 1.36
CA ALA A 186 -8.42 -15.70 0.79
C ALA A 186 -9.04 -16.94 1.43
N LEU A 187 -8.30 -18.05 1.52
CA LEU A 187 -8.77 -19.29 2.14
C LEU A 187 -9.19 -19.09 3.60
N LEU A 188 -8.36 -18.41 4.40
CA LEU A 188 -8.68 -18.15 5.81
C LEU A 188 -9.90 -17.25 5.97
N LEU A 189 -10.03 -16.19 5.15
CA LEU A 189 -11.19 -15.31 5.20
C LEU A 189 -12.48 -16.05 4.79
N TRP A 190 -12.41 -16.91 3.78
CA TRP A 190 -13.54 -17.75 3.39
C TRP A 190 -13.91 -18.78 4.43
N TRP A 191 -12.95 -19.36 5.11
CA TRP A 191 -13.19 -20.35 6.15
C TRP A 191 -13.81 -19.72 7.42
N LEU A 192 -13.32 -18.54 7.80
CA LEU A 192 -13.74 -17.83 9.02
C LEU A 192 -15.00 -16.96 8.83
N SER A 193 -15.41 -16.73 7.58
CA SER A 193 -16.61 -15.97 7.26
C SER A 193 -17.83 -16.88 7.09
N ASP A 194 -18.92 -16.55 7.78
CA ASP A 194 -20.21 -17.21 7.59
C ASP A 194 -20.90 -16.81 6.27
N TRP A 195 -20.44 -15.71 5.66
CA TRP A 195 -21.04 -15.21 4.44
C TRP A 195 -20.68 -16.10 3.24
N ARG A 196 -21.70 -16.42 2.47
CA ARG A 196 -21.58 -17.09 1.16
C ARG A 196 -22.31 -16.24 0.12
N PRO A 197 -21.96 -16.34 -1.17
CA PRO A 197 -22.56 -15.53 -2.24
C PRO A 197 -24.01 -15.95 -2.53
N CYS A 198 -24.87 -15.84 -1.52
CA CYS A 198 -26.30 -16.08 -1.58
C CYS A 198 -27.02 -14.76 -1.95
N GLY A 199 -28.22 -14.87 -2.55
CA GLY A 199 -28.99 -13.71 -2.99
C GLY A 199 -29.05 -13.60 -4.52
N LYS A 200 -29.71 -12.57 -5.05
CA LYS A 200 -29.81 -12.31 -6.48
C LYS A 200 -28.76 -11.29 -6.91
N CYS A 201 -28.06 -11.57 -8.01
CA CYS A 201 -27.20 -10.57 -8.62
C CYS A 201 -28.09 -9.54 -9.33
N SER A 202 -28.04 -8.29 -8.90
CA SER A 202 -28.87 -7.22 -9.44
C SER A 202 -28.01 -5.99 -9.79
N ARG A 203 -28.42 -5.27 -10.83
CA ARG A 203 -27.76 -3.99 -11.20
C ARG A 203 -28.19 -2.83 -10.28
N ARG A 204 -29.33 -2.97 -9.58
CA ARG A 204 -29.87 -1.89 -8.73
C ARG A 204 -28.93 -1.49 -7.60
N PRO A 205 -28.40 -2.42 -6.77
CA PRO A 205 -27.44 -2.07 -5.72
C PRO A 205 -26.20 -1.37 -6.27
N LEU A 206 -25.66 -1.85 -7.39
CA LEU A 206 -24.49 -1.23 -8.02
C LEU A 206 -24.79 0.19 -8.47
N ARG A 207 -25.94 0.43 -9.10
CA ARG A 207 -26.36 1.76 -9.56
C ARG A 207 -26.57 2.74 -8.40
N GLU A 208 -27.13 2.28 -7.29
CA GLU A 208 -27.33 3.11 -6.08
C GLU A 208 -25.99 3.55 -5.47
N MET A 209 -24.99 2.67 -5.44
CA MET A 209 -23.66 2.93 -4.87
C MET A 209 -22.68 3.57 -5.85
N ALA A 210 -22.93 3.50 -7.16
CA ALA A 210 -22.03 3.92 -8.22
C ALA A 210 -21.51 5.37 -8.09
N PRO A 211 -22.34 6.40 -7.81
CA PRO A 211 -21.84 7.78 -7.74
C PRO A 211 -20.77 7.95 -6.67
N TYR A 212 -20.94 7.34 -5.51
CA TYR A 212 -19.96 7.37 -4.42
C TYR A 212 -18.74 6.50 -4.75
N SER A 213 -18.95 5.29 -5.25
CA SER A 213 -17.88 4.36 -5.60
C SER A 213 -16.95 4.91 -6.68
N PHE A 214 -17.50 5.48 -7.76
CA PHE A 214 -16.70 6.06 -8.83
C PHE A 214 -15.93 7.32 -8.39
N SER A 215 -16.48 8.12 -7.47
CA SER A 215 -15.73 9.25 -6.89
C SER A 215 -14.51 8.77 -6.11
N LEU A 216 -14.65 7.71 -5.31
CA LEU A 216 -13.52 7.09 -4.60
C LEU A 216 -12.54 6.45 -5.58
N LEU A 217 -13.04 5.67 -6.54
CA LEU A 217 -12.21 5.07 -7.57
C LEU A 217 -11.34 6.10 -8.29
N ALA A 218 -11.94 7.23 -8.72
CA ALA A 218 -11.20 8.28 -9.40
C ALA A 218 -10.06 8.85 -8.52
N THR A 219 -10.36 9.08 -7.24
CA THR A 219 -9.36 9.60 -6.28
C THR A 219 -8.23 8.59 -6.05
N ASP A 220 -8.57 7.33 -5.78
CA ASP A 220 -7.60 6.28 -5.50
C ASP A 220 -6.79 5.89 -6.74
N PHE A 221 -7.43 5.87 -7.91
CA PHE A 221 -6.78 5.62 -9.19
C PHE A 221 -5.73 6.68 -9.51
N ILE A 222 -6.13 7.97 -9.45
CA ILE A 222 -5.20 9.08 -9.70
C ILE A 222 -4.05 9.04 -8.70
N SER A 223 -4.35 8.81 -7.42
CA SER A 223 -3.32 8.74 -6.38
C SER A 223 -2.36 7.58 -6.60
N THR A 224 -2.89 6.38 -6.88
CA THR A 224 -2.08 5.17 -7.11
C THR A 224 -1.24 5.29 -8.37
N LEU A 225 -1.84 5.74 -9.47
CA LEU A 225 -1.11 5.96 -10.73
C LEU A 225 0.06 6.92 -10.50
N TYR A 226 -0.20 8.03 -9.82
CA TYR A 226 0.81 9.04 -9.56
C TYR A 226 1.95 8.54 -8.68
N ASN A 227 1.64 7.75 -7.66
CA ASN A 227 2.64 7.13 -6.79
C ASN A 227 3.50 6.09 -7.52
N LYS A 228 2.99 5.54 -8.65
CA LYS A 228 3.71 4.56 -9.47
C LYS A 228 4.42 5.17 -10.68
N VAL A 229 4.22 6.45 -10.95
CA VAL A 229 4.91 7.16 -12.03
C VAL A 229 6.43 7.04 -11.93
N PRO A 230 7.11 7.30 -10.79
CA PRO A 230 8.56 7.15 -10.69
C PRO A 230 9.01 5.74 -11.07
N GLN A 231 8.33 4.72 -10.57
CA GLN A 231 8.63 3.31 -10.82
C GLN A 231 8.50 2.96 -12.32
N ILE A 232 7.45 3.44 -12.98
CA ILE A 232 7.20 3.22 -14.41
C ILE A 232 8.28 3.90 -15.26
N PHE A 233 8.65 5.15 -14.95
CA PHE A 233 9.67 5.88 -15.70
C PHE A 233 11.07 5.35 -15.45
N LEU A 234 11.45 5.12 -14.20
CA LEU A 234 12.76 4.57 -13.87
C LEU A 234 12.98 3.19 -14.50
N GLY A 235 11.93 2.37 -14.56
CA GLY A 235 12.02 1.04 -15.18
C GLY A 235 12.31 1.08 -16.68
N LYS A 236 11.97 2.18 -17.38
CA LYS A 236 12.29 2.32 -18.82
C LYS A 236 13.64 2.98 -19.07
N LEU A 237 14.04 3.91 -18.22
CA LEU A 237 15.20 4.78 -18.45
C LEU A 237 16.49 4.25 -17.82
N TYR A 238 16.37 3.42 -16.79
CA TYR A 238 17.52 2.96 -16.01
C TYR A 238 17.59 1.43 -15.94
N PRO A 239 18.78 0.86 -15.68
CA PRO A 239 18.94 -0.57 -15.47
C PRO A 239 18.07 -1.14 -14.36
N GLN A 240 17.77 -2.45 -14.45
CA GLN A 240 16.93 -3.16 -13.47
C GLN A 240 17.47 -3.04 -12.04
N GLU A 241 18.80 -3.06 -11.89
CA GLU A 241 19.47 -2.92 -10.59
C GLU A 241 19.18 -1.56 -9.93
N THR A 242 19.22 -0.49 -10.73
CA THR A 242 18.90 0.87 -10.24
C THR A 242 17.45 0.97 -9.80
N LEU A 243 16.52 0.43 -10.59
CA LEU A 243 15.11 0.39 -10.23
C LEU A 243 14.88 -0.43 -8.95
N GLY A 244 15.51 -1.60 -8.85
CA GLY A 244 15.41 -2.46 -7.68
C GLY A 244 15.98 -1.80 -6.42
N SER A 245 17.13 -1.15 -6.54
CA SER A 245 17.77 -0.38 -5.46
C SER A 245 16.86 0.76 -4.99
N TYR A 246 16.32 1.57 -5.90
CA TYR A 246 15.40 2.65 -5.58
C TYR A 246 14.13 2.15 -4.87
N GLU A 247 13.48 1.12 -5.42
CA GLU A 247 12.26 0.56 -4.84
C GLU A 247 12.49 0.01 -3.42
N GLN A 248 13.63 -0.64 -3.18
CA GLN A 248 13.93 -1.13 -1.84
C GLN A 248 14.29 0.00 -0.87
N ALA A 249 14.99 1.03 -1.32
CA ALA A 249 15.26 2.23 -0.54
C ALA A 249 13.94 2.88 -0.09
N VAL A 250 13.01 3.11 -1.01
CA VAL A 250 11.69 3.67 -0.70
C VAL A 250 10.92 2.78 0.26
N LYS A 251 10.87 1.48 0.01
CA LYS A 251 10.12 0.52 0.82
C LYS A 251 10.65 0.41 2.25
N LEU A 252 11.97 0.36 2.43
CA LEU A 252 12.59 0.30 3.75
C LEU A 252 12.36 1.58 4.55
N LYS A 253 12.45 2.74 3.92
CA LYS A 253 12.12 4.04 4.54
C LYS A 253 10.64 4.13 4.91
N ASP A 254 9.73 3.66 4.05
CA ASP A 254 8.29 3.80 4.24
C ASP A 254 7.75 2.92 5.39
N GLN A 255 8.37 1.82 5.71
CA GLN A 255 7.89 0.91 6.76
C GLN A 255 7.76 1.58 8.14
N PRO A 256 8.80 2.22 8.71
CA PRO A 256 8.66 2.92 9.97
C PRO A 256 7.83 4.21 9.84
N ALA A 257 7.97 4.94 8.73
CA ALA A 257 7.30 6.21 8.51
C ALA A 257 5.78 6.07 8.44
N THR A 258 5.25 5.12 7.67
CA THR A 258 3.80 4.96 7.48
C THR A 258 3.09 4.52 8.75
N SER A 259 3.71 3.65 9.54
CA SER A 259 3.13 3.18 10.82
C SER A 259 3.02 4.30 11.84
N ALA A 260 4.07 5.10 12.00
CA ALA A 260 4.08 6.26 12.89
C ALA A 260 3.05 7.30 12.42
N MET A 261 2.98 7.56 11.12
CA MET A 261 2.06 8.56 10.58
C MET A 261 0.59 8.17 10.70
N GLN A 262 0.23 6.90 10.54
CA GLN A 262 -1.14 6.46 10.77
C GLN A 262 -1.58 6.69 12.22
N ALA A 263 -0.70 6.42 13.19
CA ALA A 263 -0.98 6.69 14.59
C ALA A 263 -1.22 8.18 14.84
N VAL A 264 -0.38 9.05 14.28
CA VAL A 264 -0.54 10.51 14.36
C VAL A 264 -1.85 10.96 13.73
N GLN A 265 -2.18 10.50 12.51
CA GLN A 265 -3.42 10.88 11.82
C GLN A 265 -4.69 10.50 12.59
N ASN A 266 -4.72 9.31 13.18
CA ASN A 266 -5.88 8.81 13.92
C ASN A 266 -6.23 9.68 15.14
N VAL A 267 -5.25 10.37 15.70
CA VAL A 267 -5.41 11.27 16.87
C VAL A 267 -5.59 12.72 16.45
N THR A 268 -4.78 13.20 15.51
CA THR A 268 -4.72 14.63 15.17
C THR A 268 -5.93 15.10 14.38
N PHE A 269 -6.42 14.31 13.43
CA PHE A 269 -7.55 14.73 12.60
C PHE A 269 -8.83 14.98 13.42
N PRO A 270 -9.29 14.06 14.30
CA PRO A 270 -10.45 14.32 15.16
C PRO A 270 -10.23 15.47 16.15
N ALA A 271 -9.01 15.64 16.67
CA ALA A 271 -8.68 16.72 17.58
C ALA A 271 -8.79 18.09 16.90
N LEU A 272 -8.19 18.24 15.71
CA LEU A 272 -8.25 19.48 14.92
C LEU A 272 -9.68 19.79 14.44
N ALA A 273 -10.48 18.77 14.11
CA ALA A 273 -11.86 18.95 13.69
C ALA A 273 -12.75 19.57 14.78
N LYS A 274 -12.48 19.28 16.07
CA LYS A 274 -13.23 19.84 17.20
C LYS A 274 -12.97 21.35 17.43
N ILE A 275 -11.82 21.85 16.98
CA ILE A 275 -11.39 23.25 17.20
C ILE A 275 -11.33 24.05 15.90
N LYS A 276 -11.96 23.57 14.84
CA LYS A 276 -11.89 24.15 13.48
C LYS A 276 -12.31 25.61 13.40
N ASP A 277 -13.26 26.02 14.26
CA ASP A 277 -13.84 27.34 14.26
C ASP A 277 -13.06 28.34 15.14
N ASP A 278 -12.11 27.88 15.96
CA ASP A 278 -11.21 28.68 16.79
C ASP A 278 -9.85 28.82 16.12
N ALA A 279 -9.67 29.84 15.31
CA ALA A 279 -8.46 30.01 14.50
C ALA A 279 -7.16 30.13 15.31
N PRO A 280 -7.08 30.89 16.45
CA PRO A 280 -5.88 30.92 17.28
C PRO A 280 -5.53 29.58 17.87
N LYS A 281 -6.52 28.85 18.40
CA LYS A 281 -6.33 27.54 19.01
C LYS A 281 -5.95 26.48 17.98
N LEU A 282 -6.52 26.56 16.78
CA LEU A 282 -6.16 25.69 15.65
C LEU A 282 -4.70 25.90 15.22
N ALA A 283 -4.25 27.15 15.12
CA ALA A 283 -2.87 27.50 14.76
C ALA A 283 -1.86 27.01 15.80
N GLU A 284 -2.17 27.20 17.09
CA GLU A 284 -1.33 26.72 18.18
C GLU A 284 -1.27 25.19 18.22
N SER A 285 -2.41 24.52 18.09
CA SER A 285 -2.46 23.05 18.03
C SER A 285 -1.71 22.50 16.82
N TYR A 286 -1.83 23.14 15.65
CA TYR A 286 -1.06 22.78 14.46
C TYR A 286 0.44 22.86 14.73
N ARG A 287 0.91 23.99 15.31
CA ARG A 287 2.33 24.20 15.64
C ARG A 287 2.83 23.12 16.60
N GLN A 288 2.10 22.81 17.66
CA GLN A 288 2.46 21.78 18.64
C GLN A 288 2.55 20.39 17.97
N ILE A 289 1.57 20.02 17.16
CA ILE A 289 1.56 18.73 16.44
C ILE A 289 2.76 18.64 15.49
N VAL A 290 3.03 19.70 14.71
CA VAL A 290 4.18 19.75 13.80
C VAL A 290 5.48 19.58 14.57
N MET A 291 5.65 20.27 15.72
CA MET A 291 6.87 20.14 16.56
C MET A 291 7.02 18.72 17.09
N VAL A 292 5.96 18.11 17.64
CA VAL A 292 6.03 16.75 18.18
C VAL A 292 6.36 15.74 17.07
N VAL A 293 5.73 15.86 15.93
CA VAL A 293 5.95 14.98 14.78
C VAL A 293 7.35 15.16 14.21
N ALA A 294 7.83 16.39 14.06
CA ALA A 294 9.20 16.67 13.62
C ALA A 294 10.24 16.14 14.61
N TYR A 295 10.02 16.39 15.92
CA TYR A 295 10.93 15.91 16.96
C TYR A 295 11.02 14.38 17.02
N ALA A 296 9.94 13.67 16.69
CA ALA A 296 9.95 12.21 16.64
C ALA A 296 10.56 11.67 15.34
N MET A 297 10.18 12.27 14.19
CA MET A 297 10.52 11.71 12.88
C MET A 297 11.91 12.12 12.38
N PHE A 298 12.39 13.33 12.70
CA PHE A 298 13.70 13.80 12.25
C PHE A 298 14.84 12.93 12.78
N PRO A 299 14.91 12.62 14.09
CA PRO A 299 15.95 11.71 14.59
C PRO A 299 15.88 10.32 13.96
N VAL A 300 14.67 9.81 13.71
CA VAL A 300 14.50 8.50 13.08
C VAL A 300 15.02 8.51 11.64
N MET A 301 14.63 9.49 10.82
CA MET A 301 15.05 9.57 9.43
C MET A 301 16.54 9.90 9.27
N LEU A 302 17.05 10.84 10.06
CA LEU A 302 18.47 11.18 10.05
C LEU A 302 19.32 10.05 10.62
N GLY A 303 18.85 9.37 11.68
CA GLY A 303 19.51 8.20 12.24
C GLY A 303 19.58 7.05 11.24
N LEU A 304 18.47 6.74 10.53
CA LEU A 304 18.46 5.75 9.48
C LEU A 304 19.40 6.12 8.32
N SER A 305 19.46 7.40 7.93
CA SER A 305 20.38 7.89 6.91
C SER A 305 21.84 7.75 7.37
N ALA A 306 22.14 8.10 8.62
CA ALA A 306 23.50 8.06 9.17
C ALA A 306 24.08 6.64 9.33
N ILE A 307 23.20 5.65 9.60
CA ILE A 307 23.60 4.24 9.74
C ILE A 307 23.37 3.42 8.46
N ALA A 308 23.00 4.08 7.35
CA ALA A 308 22.57 3.40 6.13
C ALA A 308 23.64 2.41 5.62
N GLU A 309 24.89 2.85 5.52
CA GLU A 309 25.99 2.03 5.02
C GLU A 309 26.18 0.77 5.87
N ASP A 310 26.31 0.93 7.18
CA ASP A 310 26.45 -0.21 8.11
C ASP A 310 25.24 -1.13 8.09
N MET A 311 24.03 -0.54 8.03
CA MET A 311 22.79 -1.27 7.99
C MET A 311 22.71 -2.16 6.71
N PHE A 312 23.04 -1.60 5.55
CA PHE A 312 23.05 -2.37 4.30
C PHE A 312 24.15 -3.43 4.29
N ALA A 313 25.35 -3.09 4.75
CA ALA A 313 26.48 -4.03 4.84
C ALA A 313 26.16 -5.24 5.72
N VAL A 314 25.61 -5.02 6.90
CA VAL A 314 25.32 -6.08 7.90
C VAL A 314 24.11 -6.93 7.50
N PHE A 315 23.01 -6.29 7.12
CA PHE A 315 21.74 -7.01 6.87
C PHE A 315 21.59 -7.55 5.45
N LEU A 316 22.08 -6.83 4.43
CA LEU A 316 21.83 -7.16 3.04
C LEU A 316 23.06 -7.61 2.27
N GLY A 317 24.25 -7.14 2.67
CA GLY A 317 25.52 -7.51 2.01
C GLY A 317 25.92 -6.60 0.87
N GLY A 318 27.10 -6.90 0.26
CA GLY A 318 27.78 -6.02 -0.69
C GLY A 318 27.00 -5.68 -1.96
N GLU A 319 26.14 -6.58 -2.44
CA GLU A 319 25.34 -6.35 -3.67
C GLU A 319 24.34 -5.20 -3.51
N TRP A 320 23.97 -4.85 -2.27
CA TRP A 320 23.02 -3.80 -1.96
C TRP A 320 23.66 -2.46 -1.62
N MET A 321 25.00 -2.36 -1.61
CA MET A 321 25.70 -1.10 -1.29
C MET A 321 25.37 0.03 -2.25
N ALA A 322 25.09 -0.30 -3.53
CA ALA A 322 24.61 0.68 -4.51
C ALA A 322 23.23 1.29 -4.16
N THR A 323 22.50 0.71 -3.18
CA THR A 323 21.21 1.22 -2.70
C THR A 323 21.39 2.34 -1.66
N VAL A 324 22.53 2.42 -0.98
CA VAL A 324 22.77 3.37 0.11
C VAL A 324 22.51 4.82 -0.28
N PRO A 325 23.04 5.35 -1.39
CA PRO A 325 22.80 6.74 -1.78
C PRO A 325 21.33 7.04 -2.02
N TYR A 326 20.60 6.08 -2.63
CA TYR A 326 19.14 6.22 -2.83
C TYR A 326 18.40 6.22 -1.50
N PHE A 327 18.81 5.37 -0.55
CA PHE A 327 18.20 5.28 0.77
C PHE A 327 18.40 6.56 1.57
N GLU A 328 19.61 7.11 1.59
CA GLU A 328 19.91 8.40 2.21
C GLU A 328 19.07 9.53 1.63
N ALA A 329 19.01 9.62 0.29
CA ALA A 329 18.22 10.65 -0.39
C ALA A 329 16.72 10.54 -0.05
N VAL A 330 16.14 9.33 -0.06
CA VAL A 330 14.73 9.16 0.29
C VAL A 330 14.45 9.34 1.78
N CYS A 331 15.41 9.06 2.67
CA CYS A 331 15.31 9.38 4.10
C CYS A 331 15.27 10.89 4.31
N LEU A 332 16.15 11.66 3.66
CA LEU A 332 16.13 13.13 3.71
C LEU A 332 14.81 13.70 3.16
N ALA A 333 14.34 13.19 2.02
CA ALA A 333 13.02 13.56 1.50
C ALA A 333 11.89 13.19 2.47
N GLY A 334 12.04 12.09 3.19
CA GLY A 334 11.11 11.60 4.21
C GLY A 334 10.90 12.55 5.39
N LEU A 335 11.83 13.45 5.68
CA LEU A 335 11.70 14.47 6.74
C LEU A 335 10.49 15.40 6.49
N PHE A 336 10.22 15.73 5.25
CA PHE A 336 9.17 16.67 4.87
C PHE A 336 7.78 16.03 4.75
N TYR A 337 7.71 14.72 4.58
CA TYR A 337 6.43 14.01 4.41
C TYR A 337 5.47 14.19 5.59
N PRO A 338 5.89 14.03 6.86
CA PRO A 338 5.03 14.22 8.02
C PRO A 338 4.50 15.65 8.15
N LEU A 339 5.33 16.64 7.85
CA LEU A 339 4.96 18.06 7.92
C LEU A 339 3.85 18.38 6.91
N GLY A 340 4.00 17.89 5.68
CA GLY A 340 2.99 18.01 4.63
C GLY A 340 1.65 17.36 5.02
N LEU A 341 1.71 16.22 5.71
CA LEU A 341 0.52 15.49 6.12
C LEU A 341 -0.29 16.22 7.21
N VAL A 342 0.39 16.80 8.21
CA VAL A 342 -0.26 17.60 9.26
C VAL A 342 -0.89 18.86 8.66
N ALA A 343 -0.18 19.55 7.76
CA ALA A 343 -0.72 20.69 7.02
C ALA A 343 -1.96 20.31 6.19
N TYR A 344 -1.91 19.16 5.52
CA TYR A 344 -3.05 18.63 4.76
C TYR A 344 -4.28 18.33 5.64
N ASN A 345 -4.08 17.84 6.88
CA ASN A 345 -5.17 17.61 7.82
C ASN A 345 -5.84 18.94 8.24
N VAL A 346 -5.06 19.99 8.48
CA VAL A 346 -5.63 21.33 8.78
C VAL A 346 -6.43 21.84 7.59
N LEU A 347 -5.93 21.68 6.38
CA LEU A 347 -6.65 22.06 5.16
C LEU A 347 -7.96 21.27 5.01
N LYS A 348 -7.96 19.98 5.29
CA LYS A 348 -9.17 19.14 5.29
C LYS A 348 -10.24 19.62 6.28
N VAL A 349 -9.82 20.10 7.44
CA VAL A 349 -10.71 20.56 8.49
C VAL A 349 -11.27 21.95 8.20
N LYS A 350 -10.46 22.85 7.62
CA LYS A 350 -10.81 24.28 7.44
C LYS A 350 -11.36 24.63 6.07
N SER A 351 -10.96 23.92 5.01
CA SER A 351 -11.37 24.21 3.64
C SER A 351 -12.35 23.19 3.08
N GLY A 352 -13.28 23.65 2.26
CA GLY A 352 -14.09 22.76 1.43
C GLY A 352 -13.21 21.95 0.46
N GLY A 353 -13.66 20.75 0.07
CA GLY A 353 -12.91 19.82 -0.75
C GLY A 353 -12.28 20.37 -2.03
N ALA A 354 -12.82 21.47 -2.57
CA ALA A 354 -12.31 22.09 -3.81
C ALA A 354 -10.87 22.64 -3.69
N LEU A 355 -10.49 23.21 -2.54
CA LEU A 355 -9.11 23.70 -2.35
C LEU A 355 -8.12 22.53 -2.25
N ILE A 356 -8.52 21.45 -1.61
CA ILE A 356 -7.71 20.24 -1.48
C ILE A 356 -7.42 19.67 -2.87
N VAL A 357 -8.43 19.55 -3.71
CA VAL A 357 -8.26 19.06 -5.10
C VAL A 357 -7.32 19.97 -5.89
N LYS A 358 -7.48 21.30 -5.78
CA LYS A 358 -6.58 22.25 -6.47
C LYS A 358 -5.12 22.11 -6.03
N LEU A 359 -4.87 21.95 -4.72
CA LEU A 359 -3.53 21.76 -4.18
C LEU A 359 -2.92 20.41 -4.59
N GLU A 360 -3.72 19.33 -4.59
CA GLU A 360 -3.26 18.04 -5.07
C GLU A 360 -2.92 18.07 -6.57
N VAL A 361 -3.73 18.73 -7.38
CA VAL A 361 -3.46 18.91 -8.80
C VAL A 361 -2.20 19.75 -9.01
N ALA A 362 -2.07 20.89 -8.30
CA ALA A 362 -0.89 21.75 -8.39
C ALA A 362 0.41 21.02 -8.00
N LYS A 363 0.38 20.26 -6.91
CA LYS A 363 1.50 19.41 -6.47
C LYS A 363 1.88 18.37 -7.53
N LYS A 364 0.89 17.73 -8.14
CA LYS A 364 1.12 16.73 -9.19
C LYS A 364 1.68 17.35 -10.46
N VAL A 365 1.17 18.51 -10.87
CA VAL A 365 1.71 19.26 -12.01
C VAL A 365 3.16 19.67 -11.76
N MET A 366 3.43 20.26 -10.59
CA MET A 366 4.81 20.65 -10.22
C MET A 366 5.76 19.45 -10.25
N MET A 367 5.37 18.32 -9.70
CA MET A 367 6.18 17.10 -9.70
C MET A 367 6.40 16.56 -11.12
N SER A 368 5.37 16.61 -12.00
CA SER A 368 5.51 16.24 -13.41
C SER A 368 6.49 17.15 -14.16
N VAL A 369 6.48 18.45 -13.87
CA VAL A 369 7.44 19.42 -14.44
C VAL A 369 8.85 19.10 -13.96
N VAL A 370 9.03 18.83 -12.66
CA VAL A 370 10.34 18.43 -12.12
C VAL A 370 10.84 17.16 -12.81
N PHE A 371 10.01 16.13 -12.96
CA PHE A 371 10.39 14.92 -13.70
C PHE A 371 10.76 15.23 -15.17
N ALA A 372 9.97 16.04 -15.87
CA ALA A 372 10.24 16.39 -17.26
C ALA A 372 11.55 17.16 -17.46
N VAL A 373 11.98 17.92 -16.45
CA VAL A 373 13.23 18.70 -16.50
C VAL A 373 14.43 17.83 -16.06
N THR A 374 14.26 16.99 -15.01
CA THR A 374 15.38 16.21 -14.46
C THR A 374 15.75 14.99 -15.28
N ILE A 375 14.77 14.33 -15.92
CA ILE A 375 15.01 13.14 -16.74
C ILE A 375 15.98 13.41 -17.92
N PRO A 376 15.78 14.44 -18.76
CA PRO A 376 16.71 14.71 -19.86
C PRO A 376 18.11 15.04 -19.38
N VAL A 377 18.27 15.72 -18.25
CA VAL A 377 19.58 16.12 -17.71
C VAL A 377 20.37 14.89 -17.25
N SER A 378 19.69 13.90 -16.63
CA SER A 378 20.35 12.69 -16.11
C SER A 378 20.66 11.64 -17.18
N VAL A 379 20.04 11.73 -18.36
CA VAL A 379 20.32 10.81 -19.50
C VAL A 379 21.54 11.28 -20.31
N HIS A 380 21.92 12.57 -20.20
CA HIS A 380 23.06 13.14 -20.92
C HIS A 380 24.31 13.33 -20.04
N SER A 381 24.24 13.04 -18.74
CA SER A 381 25.38 12.98 -17.82
C SER A 381 25.79 11.52 -17.53
#